data_f4f7b8714e2fb4b6bb82bf525cba6367
#
_entry.id   f4f7b8714e2fb4b6bb82bf525cba6367
#
_cell.length_a   1.000
_cell.length_b   1.000
_cell.length_c   1.000
_cell.angle_alpha   90.00
_cell.angle_beta   90.00
_cell.angle_gamma   90.00
#
_symmetry.space_group_name_H-M   'P 1'
#
loop_
_entity.id
_entity.type
_entity.pdbx_description
1 polymer ?
#
loop_
_entity_poly.entity_id
_entity_poly.type
_entity_poly.pdbx_seq_one_letter_code
_entity_poly.pdbx_strand_id
1 'polypeptide(L)'
;ELNEVNVVSRRMGTMKLRSSVMNEEMISSAELSRAACCNLGESFVTNPSVDVSYSDAATGAKQIKLLGLSGTYVQMLTENIPNYRGAASPYGLGYVPGPWMQSIQVSKGISSVKNGYEAITGQINVEFKKPQLPEADWVSANLFASSTNRYEANADATLKLSKRWSTSLLAHYENETKAHDGNDDGFVDIPQVEQYNVWNRWAYMGDHYVFQAGFKALSESRTSGQAHHTDMQTGDLYKVGIDTERYEFFTKNAYIFNKEKNTNLALILSASWHNQDAMYGRKLYNVDQTNVYASLMFETEFNKQNSFSAGLSFNYDAYDQHYRLENQTELPLIKAFAKEAVPGAYAQY
;
A
#
# COMPACT_ATOMS: atom_id res chain seq x y z
N GLU A 1 48.12 -19.76 2.45
CA GLU A 1 46.83 -19.29 2.97
C GLU A 1 45.95 -18.85 1.80
N LEU A 2 44.88 -19.59 1.54
CA LEU A 2 43.89 -19.24 0.55
C LEU A 2 42.91 -18.25 1.18
N ASN A 3 42.80 -17.03 0.61
CA ASN A 3 41.82 -16.07 1.01
C ASN A 3 40.41 -16.62 0.72
N GLU A 4 39.56 -16.55 1.72
CA GLU A 4 38.15 -16.92 1.61
C GLU A 4 37.47 -16.03 0.56
N VAL A 5 37.01 -16.63 -0.54
CA VAL A 5 36.27 -15.91 -1.59
C VAL A 5 34.81 -15.96 -1.21
N ASN A 6 34.30 -14.88 -0.62
CA ASN A 6 32.85 -14.71 -0.40
C ASN A 6 32.15 -14.43 -1.72
N VAL A 7 31.57 -15.44 -2.34
CA VAL A 7 30.71 -15.27 -3.51
C VAL A 7 29.32 -14.87 -3.06
N VAL A 8 29.03 -13.56 -3.05
CA VAL A 8 27.69 -13.03 -2.85
C VAL A 8 26.93 -13.11 -4.17
N SER A 9 26.13 -14.15 -4.35
CA SER A 9 25.20 -14.26 -5.46
C SER A 9 23.90 -13.53 -5.13
N ARG A 10 23.67 -12.36 -5.70
CA ARG A 10 22.35 -11.70 -5.69
C ARG A 10 21.47 -12.42 -6.73
N ARG A 11 20.49 -13.19 -6.28
CA ARG A 11 19.46 -13.73 -7.18
C ARG A 11 18.54 -12.58 -7.58
N MET A 12 18.49 -12.28 -8.87
CA MET A 12 17.55 -11.33 -9.46
C MET A 12 16.24 -12.07 -9.78
N GLY A 13 15.09 -11.44 -9.50
CA GLY A 13 13.78 -11.94 -9.86
C GLY A 13 12.90 -12.32 -8.68
N THR A 14 11.73 -12.91 -8.98
CA THR A 14 10.82 -13.45 -7.97
C THR A 14 11.45 -14.67 -7.31
N MET A 15 11.55 -14.65 -5.99
CA MET A 15 12.14 -15.72 -5.21
C MET A 15 11.11 -16.37 -4.30
N LYS A 16 11.07 -17.71 -4.29
CA LYS A 16 10.33 -18.48 -3.31
C LYS A 16 11.13 -18.59 -2.01
N LEU A 17 10.56 -18.12 -0.91
CA LEU A 17 11.20 -18.20 0.42
C LEU A 17 11.10 -19.63 0.95
N ARG A 18 12.20 -20.40 0.83
CA ARG A 18 12.24 -21.81 1.25
C ARG A 18 12.29 -22.02 2.76
N SER A 19 12.61 -20.98 3.51
CA SER A 19 12.69 -21.03 4.99
C SER A 19 11.35 -20.73 5.67
N SER A 20 10.36 -20.25 4.94
CA SER A 20 9.02 -19.99 5.47
C SER A 20 8.19 -21.27 5.45
N VAL A 21 7.44 -21.51 6.51
CA VAL A 21 6.42 -22.57 6.58
C VAL A 21 5.24 -22.26 5.65
N MET A 22 5.05 -20.99 5.31
CA MET A 22 4.02 -20.50 4.39
C MET A 22 4.54 -20.47 2.96
N ASN A 23 3.62 -20.53 1.99
CA ASN A 23 3.96 -20.40 0.56
C ASN A 23 4.17 -18.92 0.23
N GLU A 24 5.37 -18.42 0.52
CA GLU A 24 5.75 -17.02 0.33
C GLU A 24 6.64 -16.85 -0.90
N GLU A 25 6.31 -15.84 -1.68
CA GLU A 25 7.10 -15.36 -2.81
C GLU A 25 7.53 -13.91 -2.54
N MET A 26 8.76 -13.56 -2.89
CA MET A 26 9.27 -12.20 -2.78
C MET A 26 9.65 -11.68 -4.16
N ILE A 27 9.05 -10.55 -4.54
CA ILE A 27 9.42 -9.76 -5.72
C ILE A 27 10.45 -8.73 -5.25
N SER A 28 11.65 -8.78 -5.81
CA SER A 28 12.75 -7.91 -5.42
C SER A 28 12.70 -6.55 -6.12
N SER A 29 13.43 -5.56 -5.59
CA SER A 29 13.58 -4.24 -6.22
C SER A 29 14.12 -4.31 -7.66
N ALA A 30 15.00 -5.28 -7.95
CA ALA A 30 15.53 -5.50 -9.29
C ALA A 30 14.44 -5.96 -10.28
N GLU A 31 13.49 -6.78 -9.84
CA GLU A 31 12.34 -7.20 -10.65
C GLU A 31 11.37 -6.03 -10.85
N LEU A 32 11.07 -5.29 -9.80
CA LEU A 32 10.22 -4.10 -9.86
C LEU A 32 10.78 -3.04 -10.81
N SER A 33 12.09 -2.82 -10.80
CA SER A 33 12.76 -1.90 -11.72
C SER A 33 12.72 -2.38 -13.18
N ARG A 34 12.83 -3.70 -13.41
CA ARG A 34 12.72 -4.27 -14.76
C ARG A 34 11.31 -4.18 -15.32
N ALA A 35 10.30 -4.38 -14.50
CA ALA A 35 8.92 -4.24 -14.90
C ALA A 35 8.51 -2.77 -15.14
N ALA A 36 9.39 -1.80 -14.80
CA ALA A 36 9.14 -0.36 -14.91
C ALA A 36 7.79 0.06 -14.32
N CYS A 37 7.44 -0.54 -13.15
CA CYS A 37 6.14 -0.37 -12.53
C CYS A 37 5.95 1.04 -12.01
N CYS A 38 4.89 1.70 -12.43
CA CYS A 38 4.54 3.03 -11.95
C CYS A 38 3.89 2.99 -10.56
N ASN A 39 3.09 1.94 -10.29
CA ASN A 39 2.43 1.74 -9.00
C ASN A 39 2.35 0.25 -8.61
N LEU A 40 1.86 -0.01 -7.40
CA LEU A 40 1.74 -1.38 -6.88
C LEU A 40 0.84 -2.27 -7.75
N GLY A 41 -0.24 -1.71 -8.32
CA GLY A 41 -1.15 -2.48 -9.19
C GLY A 41 -0.46 -3.01 -10.45
N GLU A 42 0.52 -2.30 -10.97
CA GLU A 42 1.29 -2.68 -12.16
C GLU A 42 2.45 -3.64 -11.84
N SER A 43 2.84 -3.73 -10.58
CA SER A 43 3.99 -4.50 -10.13
C SER A 43 3.81 -6.02 -10.26
N PHE A 44 2.59 -6.49 -10.48
CA PHE A 44 2.28 -7.92 -10.57
C PHE A 44 2.20 -8.44 -12.00
N VAL A 45 2.36 -7.60 -13.01
CA VAL A 45 2.27 -7.99 -14.44
C VAL A 45 3.25 -9.12 -14.79
N THR A 46 4.41 -9.15 -14.15
CA THR A 46 5.43 -10.20 -14.34
C THR A 46 5.27 -11.40 -13.40
N ASN A 47 4.33 -11.34 -12.44
CA ASN A 47 4.12 -12.39 -11.45
C ASN A 47 2.86 -13.21 -11.77
N PRO A 48 2.99 -14.46 -12.26
CA PRO A 48 1.83 -15.29 -12.63
C PRO A 48 0.99 -15.75 -11.43
N SER A 49 1.44 -15.48 -10.23
CA SER A 49 0.79 -15.90 -8.99
C SER A 49 -0.26 -14.93 -8.47
N VAL A 50 -0.24 -13.69 -8.98
CA VAL A 50 -1.10 -12.60 -8.56
C VAL A 50 -1.82 -12.06 -9.79
N ASP A 51 -3.14 -12.13 -9.78
CA ASP A 51 -3.96 -11.52 -10.82
C ASP A 51 -4.45 -10.15 -10.35
N VAL A 52 -4.19 -9.12 -11.15
CA VAL A 52 -4.69 -7.76 -10.92
C VAL A 52 -5.68 -7.44 -12.02
N SER A 53 -6.90 -7.11 -11.61
CA SER A 53 -7.96 -6.75 -12.55
C SER A 53 -8.65 -5.47 -12.12
N TYR A 54 -9.29 -4.79 -13.07
CA TYR A 54 -10.18 -3.69 -12.73
C TYR A 54 -11.43 -4.25 -12.03
N SER A 55 -11.78 -3.67 -10.88
CA SER A 55 -13.07 -3.88 -10.24
C SER A 55 -14.13 -2.93 -10.80
N ASP A 56 -13.68 -1.77 -11.26
CA ASP A 56 -14.48 -0.79 -12.01
C ASP A 56 -13.57 -0.10 -13.04
N ALA A 57 -13.83 -0.34 -14.31
CA ALA A 57 -13.05 0.22 -15.40
C ALA A 57 -13.23 1.73 -15.52
N ALA A 58 -14.45 2.24 -15.29
CA ALA A 58 -14.76 3.66 -15.45
C ALA A 58 -13.96 4.55 -14.48
N THR A 59 -13.74 4.09 -13.25
CA THR A 59 -12.98 4.83 -12.24
C THR A 59 -11.52 4.39 -12.15
N GLY A 60 -11.16 3.30 -12.85
CA GLY A 60 -9.83 2.71 -12.76
C GLY A 60 -9.55 1.98 -11.44
N ALA A 61 -10.60 1.68 -10.66
CA ALA A 61 -10.45 0.91 -9.42
C ALA A 61 -9.93 -0.49 -9.73
N LYS A 62 -8.86 -0.89 -9.04
CA LYS A 62 -8.18 -2.18 -9.24
C LYS A 62 -8.34 -3.07 -8.00
N GLN A 63 -8.35 -4.37 -8.22
CA GLN A 63 -8.33 -5.36 -7.17
C GLN A 63 -7.30 -6.44 -7.45
N ILE A 64 -6.73 -6.98 -6.38
CA ILE A 64 -5.86 -8.14 -6.45
C ILE A 64 -6.70 -9.39 -6.22
N LYS A 65 -6.47 -10.42 -7.02
CA LYS A 65 -7.07 -11.74 -6.84
C LYS A 65 -5.98 -12.75 -6.50
N LEU A 66 -6.17 -13.45 -5.40
CA LEU A 66 -5.34 -14.59 -5.02
C LEU A 66 -6.21 -15.85 -4.96
N LEU A 67 -5.72 -16.95 -5.50
CA LEU A 67 -6.44 -18.23 -5.54
C LEU A 67 -7.84 -18.12 -6.20
N GLY A 68 -8.01 -17.18 -7.12
CA GLY A 68 -9.26 -16.96 -7.85
C GLY A 68 -10.33 -16.16 -7.11
N LEU A 69 -10.08 -15.71 -5.89
CA LEU A 69 -11.03 -14.90 -5.10
C LEU A 69 -10.66 -13.40 -5.16
N SER A 70 -11.69 -12.55 -5.03
CA SER A 70 -11.58 -11.10 -5.15
C SER A 70 -10.79 -10.44 -4.03
N GLY A 71 -10.42 -9.18 -4.24
CA GLY A 71 -9.52 -8.42 -3.39
C GLY A 71 -9.94 -8.23 -1.94
N THR A 72 -11.23 -8.32 -1.62
CA THR A 72 -11.73 -8.25 -0.22
C THR A 72 -11.25 -9.41 0.66
N TYR A 73 -10.78 -10.50 0.07
CA TYR A 73 -10.24 -11.67 0.77
C TYR A 73 -8.71 -11.67 0.84
N VAL A 74 -8.06 -10.66 0.27
CA VAL A 74 -6.61 -10.46 0.28
C VAL A 74 -6.27 -9.35 1.26
N GLN A 75 -5.47 -9.66 2.26
CA GLN A 75 -5.00 -8.66 3.20
C GLN A 75 -3.85 -7.84 2.60
N MET A 76 -4.01 -6.52 2.62
CA MET A 76 -2.96 -5.58 2.21
C MET A 76 -2.19 -5.09 3.43
N LEU A 77 -0.87 -5.19 3.37
CA LEU A 77 0.05 -4.70 4.40
C LEU A 77 1.07 -3.75 3.80
N THR A 78 1.45 -2.74 4.57
CA THR A 78 2.65 -1.95 4.34
C THR A 78 3.59 -2.13 5.52
N GLU A 79 4.74 -2.77 5.26
CA GLU A 79 5.72 -3.07 6.31
C GLU A 79 5.11 -3.81 7.51
N ASN A 80 4.28 -4.83 7.24
CA ASN A 80 3.56 -5.62 8.23
C ASN A 80 2.52 -4.84 9.06
N ILE A 81 2.05 -3.71 8.58
CA ILE A 81 0.95 -2.94 9.15
C ILE A 81 -0.25 -3.07 8.20
N PRO A 82 -1.46 -3.51 8.65
CA PRO A 82 -2.66 -3.51 7.83
C PRO A 82 -2.93 -2.12 7.24
N ASN A 83 -3.12 -2.04 5.92
CA ASN A 83 -3.31 -0.78 5.20
C ASN A 83 -4.22 -0.95 3.99
N TYR A 84 -4.67 0.17 3.39
CA TYR A 84 -5.52 0.23 2.19
C TYR A 84 -6.78 -0.63 2.28
N ARG A 85 -7.44 -0.55 3.42
CA ARG A 85 -8.71 -1.24 3.72
C ARG A 85 -9.88 -0.26 3.70
N GLY A 86 -11.11 -0.79 3.68
CA GLY A 86 -12.33 0.02 3.69
C GLY A 86 -12.42 0.95 2.48
N ALA A 87 -12.63 2.25 2.71
CA ALA A 87 -12.78 3.27 1.67
C ALA A 87 -11.54 3.41 0.77
N ALA A 88 -10.34 3.20 1.31
CA ALA A 88 -9.11 3.24 0.54
C ALA A 88 -8.88 2.03 -0.39
N SER A 89 -9.60 0.92 -0.20
CA SER A 89 -9.35 -0.34 -0.91
C SER A 89 -9.45 -0.24 -2.43
N PRO A 90 -10.43 0.46 -3.05
CA PRO A 90 -10.58 0.50 -4.50
C PRO A 90 -9.39 1.15 -5.24
N TYR A 91 -8.75 2.14 -4.61
CA TYR A 91 -7.67 2.93 -5.23
C TYR A 91 -6.31 2.73 -4.56
N GLY A 92 -6.25 2.01 -3.44
CA GLY A 92 -5.05 1.83 -2.62
C GLY A 92 -3.83 1.28 -3.35
N LEU A 93 -4.03 0.51 -4.43
CA LEU A 93 -2.94 0.01 -5.27
C LEU A 93 -2.25 1.15 -6.06
N GLY A 94 -2.99 2.22 -6.39
CA GLY A 94 -2.45 3.42 -7.01
C GLY A 94 -1.72 4.34 -6.02
N TYR A 95 -1.98 4.23 -4.71
CA TYR A 95 -1.35 5.07 -3.69
C TYR A 95 0.07 4.67 -3.31
N VAL A 96 0.60 3.64 -3.96
CA VAL A 96 1.94 3.10 -3.72
C VAL A 96 2.79 3.27 -4.98
N PRO A 97 3.61 4.33 -5.06
CA PRO A 97 4.50 4.54 -6.19
C PRO A 97 5.52 3.41 -6.34
N GLY A 98 5.72 2.94 -7.58
CA GLY A 98 6.65 1.87 -7.91
C GLY A 98 8.08 2.11 -7.41
N PRO A 99 8.68 3.29 -7.68
CA PRO A 99 10.05 3.61 -7.26
C PRO A 99 10.27 3.66 -5.74
N TRP A 100 9.20 3.71 -4.93
CA TRP A 100 9.30 3.68 -3.46
C TRP A 100 9.49 2.27 -2.90
N MET A 101 9.11 1.24 -3.66
CA MET A 101 9.09 -0.14 -3.20
C MET A 101 10.50 -0.76 -3.18
N GLN A 102 10.86 -1.36 -2.05
CA GLN A 102 12.05 -2.18 -1.88
C GLN A 102 11.79 -3.64 -2.29
N SER A 103 10.65 -4.16 -1.89
CA SER A 103 10.18 -5.51 -2.23
C SER A 103 8.69 -5.66 -1.98
N ILE A 104 8.09 -6.67 -2.61
CA ILE A 104 6.73 -7.11 -2.32
C ILE A 104 6.79 -8.57 -1.90
N GLN A 105 6.17 -8.90 -0.78
CA GLN A 105 6.01 -10.26 -0.29
C GLN A 105 4.57 -10.70 -0.54
N VAL A 106 4.41 -11.85 -1.17
CA VAL A 106 3.11 -12.45 -1.48
C VAL A 106 3.02 -13.79 -0.75
N SER A 107 2.13 -13.89 0.22
CA SER A 107 1.79 -15.13 0.90
C SER A 107 0.44 -15.63 0.42
N LYS A 108 0.38 -16.90 -0.02
CA LYS A 108 -0.84 -17.55 -0.50
C LYS A 108 -1.43 -18.46 0.57
N GLY A 109 -2.75 -18.38 0.72
CA GLY A 109 -3.48 -19.10 1.76
C GLY A 109 -3.55 -18.33 3.07
N ILE A 110 -3.96 -19.00 4.14
CA ILE A 110 -4.07 -18.39 5.47
C ILE A 110 -2.70 -17.91 5.94
N SER A 111 -2.62 -16.64 6.31
CA SER A 111 -1.37 -16.05 6.78
C SER A 111 -1.13 -16.26 8.27
N SER A 112 0.01 -15.78 8.77
CA SER A 112 0.32 -15.84 10.20
C SER A 112 -0.71 -15.05 11.02
N VAL A 113 -1.14 -15.61 12.13
CA VAL A 113 -2.03 -14.95 13.12
C VAL A 113 -1.46 -13.63 13.67
N LYS A 114 -0.14 -13.40 13.52
CA LYS A 114 0.53 -12.15 13.88
C LYS A 114 -0.01 -10.95 13.11
N ASN A 115 -0.46 -11.15 11.87
CA ASN A 115 -0.89 -10.09 10.96
C ASN A 115 -2.40 -9.85 10.99
N GLY A 116 -3.13 -10.51 11.89
CA GLY A 116 -4.57 -10.34 12.04
C GLY A 116 -5.38 -11.42 11.31
N TYR A 117 -6.65 -11.12 11.03
CA TYR A 117 -7.67 -12.08 10.62
C TYR A 117 -8.13 -11.95 9.16
N GLU A 118 -7.71 -10.91 8.44
CA GLU A 118 -8.26 -10.57 7.12
C GLU A 118 -7.70 -11.39 5.96
N ALA A 119 -6.58 -12.08 6.17
CA ALA A 119 -5.92 -12.88 5.13
C ALA A 119 -6.62 -14.24 4.94
N ILE A 120 -7.67 -14.27 4.13
CA ILE A 120 -8.41 -15.51 3.81
C ILE A 120 -7.74 -16.27 2.66
N THR A 121 -7.44 -15.57 1.56
CA THR A 121 -6.75 -16.15 0.39
C THR A 121 -5.26 -15.87 0.36
N GLY A 122 -4.82 -14.92 1.15
CA GLY A 122 -3.44 -14.54 1.28
C GLY A 122 -3.23 -13.11 1.72
N GLN A 123 -1.98 -12.72 1.78
CA GLN A 123 -1.59 -11.35 2.10
C GLN A 123 -0.54 -10.85 1.11
N ILE A 124 -0.54 -9.56 0.92
CA ILE A 124 0.50 -8.84 0.18
C ILE A 124 1.09 -7.81 1.12
N ASN A 125 2.40 -7.92 1.38
CA ASN A 125 3.14 -6.98 2.19
C ASN A 125 4.13 -6.22 1.31
N VAL A 126 4.02 -4.89 1.33
CA VAL A 126 4.91 -4.00 0.60
C VAL A 126 5.94 -3.44 1.56
N GLU A 127 7.21 -3.67 1.26
CA GLU A 127 8.34 -3.06 1.95
C GLU A 127 8.85 -1.87 1.15
N PHE A 128 8.98 -0.72 1.80
CA PHE A 128 9.47 0.50 1.19
C PHE A 128 10.97 0.69 1.41
N LYS A 129 11.60 1.55 0.60
CA LYS A 129 12.98 2.00 0.81
C LYS A 129 13.16 2.53 2.24
N LYS A 130 14.22 2.09 2.91
CA LYS A 130 14.49 2.37 4.33
C LYS A 130 15.80 3.14 4.50
N PRO A 131 15.83 4.23 5.29
CA PRO A 131 17.01 5.07 5.43
C PRO A 131 18.18 4.40 6.16
N GLN A 132 17.92 3.37 6.96
CA GLN A 132 18.93 2.66 7.73
C GLN A 132 19.72 1.63 6.91
N LEU A 133 19.25 1.25 5.71
CA LEU A 133 19.91 0.24 4.90
C LEU A 133 21.24 0.77 4.36
N PRO A 134 22.28 -0.10 4.26
CA PRO A 134 23.57 0.29 3.68
C PRO A 134 23.47 0.76 2.23
N GLU A 135 22.56 0.15 1.47
CA GLU A 135 22.33 0.43 0.05
C GLU A 135 21.42 1.63 -0.20
N ALA A 136 20.96 2.33 0.85
CA ALA A 136 20.12 3.51 0.67
C ALA A 136 20.88 4.61 -0.06
N ASP A 137 20.38 4.99 -1.24
CA ASP A 137 20.93 6.08 -2.03
C ASP A 137 20.79 7.41 -1.28
N TRP A 138 21.80 8.29 -1.41
CA TRP A 138 21.71 9.63 -0.86
C TRP A 138 20.60 10.44 -1.52
N VAL A 139 20.52 10.38 -2.84
CA VAL A 139 19.44 10.98 -3.64
C VAL A 139 19.18 10.06 -4.82
N SER A 140 17.92 9.79 -5.14
CA SER A 140 17.53 9.20 -6.40
C SER A 140 16.34 9.95 -7.00
N ALA A 141 16.27 9.95 -8.33
CA ALA A 141 15.15 10.52 -9.07
C ALA A 141 14.76 9.57 -10.21
N ASN A 142 13.47 9.48 -10.46
CA ASN A 142 12.90 8.72 -11.55
C ASN A 142 11.84 9.55 -12.26
N LEU A 143 11.90 9.61 -13.57
CA LEU A 143 10.91 10.26 -14.43
C LEU A 143 10.33 9.24 -15.38
N PHE A 144 9.02 9.27 -15.54
CA PHE A 144 8.28 8.41 -16.47
C PHE A 144 7.39 9.26 -17.36
N ALA A 145 7.28 8.86 -18.63
CA ALA A 145 6.35 9.45 -19.59
C ALA A 145 5.81 8.34 -20.51
N SER A 146 4.52 8.38 -20.81
CA SER A 146 3.88 7.43 -21.72
C SER A 146 3.22 8.12 -22.91
N SER A 147 2.86 7.33 -23.92
CA SER A 147 2.10 7.79 -25.10
C SER A 147 0.67 8.23 -24.76
N THR A 148 0.14 7.82 -23.60
CA THR A 148 -1.17 8.25 -23.09
C THR A 148 -1.12 9.62 -22.40
N ASN A 149 0.02 10.33 -22.46
CA ASN A 149 0.29 11.59 -21.76
C ASN A 149 0.24 11.45 -20.23
N ARG A 150 0.62 10.31 -19.70
CA ARG A 150 0.91 10.10 -18.28
C ARG A 150 2.36 10.49 -18.02
N TYR A 151 2.55 11.35 -17.04
CA TYR A 151 3.85 11.83 -16.58
C TYR A 151 3.98 11.56 -15.09
N GLU A 152 5.11 11.03 -14.69
CA GLU A 152 5.41 10.83 -13.28
C GLU A 152 6.79 11.34 -12.94
N ALA A 153 6.90 11.92 -11.76
CA ALA A 153 8.17 12.32 -11.17
C ALA A 153 8.28 11.73 -9.76
N ASN A 154 9.33 10.99 -9.51
CA ASN A 154 9.66 10.44 -8.22
C ASN A 154 11.02 10.97 -7.78
N ALA A 155 11.14 11.32 -6.52
CA ALA A 155 12.41 11.69 -5.89
C ALA A 155 12.48 11.11 -4.49
N ASP A 156 13.63 10.58 -4.11
CA ASP A 156 13.91 10.19 -2.75
C ASP A 156 15.28 10.66 -2.30
N ALA A 157 15.38 11.06 -1.04
CA ALA A 157 16.61 11.49 -0.42
C ALA A 157 16.75 10.85 0.96
N THR A 158 17.96 10.35 1.25
CA THR A 158 18.30 9.72 2.53
C THR A 158 19.44 10.44 3.20
N LEU A 159 19.26 10.82 4.46
CA LEU A 159 20.29 11.47 5.28
C LEU A 159 20.63 10.58 6.48
N LYS A 160 21.91 10.23 6.61
CA LYS A 160 22.46 9.56 7.79
C LYS A 160 22.98 10.63 8.76
N LEU A 161 22.14 11.02 9.74
CA LEU A 161 22.43 12.10 10.69
C LEU A 161 23.50 11.69 11.71
N SER A 162 23.58 10.41 12.03
CA SER A 162 24.62 9.85 12.91
C SER A 162 24.78 8.34 12.62
N LYS A 163 25.65 7.67 13.39
CA LYS A 163 25.81 6.21 13.32
C LYS A 163 24.51 5.44 13.64
N ARG A 164 23.56 6.07 14.34
CA ARG A 164 22.32 5.43 14.80
C ARG A 164 21.06 6.06 14.22
N TRP A 165 21.10 7.32 13.81
CA TRP A 165 19.95 8.06 13.29
C TRP A 165 20.02 8.26 11.79
N SER A 166 18.95 7.95 11.10
CA SER A 166 18.77 8.24 9.68
C SER A 166 17.34 8.70 9.38
N THR A 167 17.19 9.46 8.33
CA THR A 167 15.87 9.90 7.83
C THR A 167 15.84 9.83 6.32
N SER A 168 14.67 9.64 5.75
CA SER A 168 14.44 9.75 4.31
C SER A 168 13.15 10.50 4.01
N LEU A 169 13.16 11.17 2.87
CA LEU A 169 12.01 11.80 2.26
C LEU A 169 11.79 11.17 0.89
N LEU A 170 10.58 10.69 0.63
CA LEU A 170 10.15 10.19 -0.66
C LEU A 170 9.03 11.10 -1.16
N ALA A 171 9.10 11.53 -2.41
CA ALA A 171 8.11 12.38 -3.06
C ALA A 171 7.69 11.76 -4.40
N HIS A 172 6.42 11.87 -4.73
CA HIS A 172 5.84 11.39 -5.98
C HIS A 172 4.81 12.38 -6.49
N TYR A 173 4.83 12.59 -7.79
CA TYR A 173 3.83 13.33 -8.54
C TYR A 173 3.44 12.52 -9.76
N GLU A 174 2.15 12.40 -10.01
CA GLU A 174 1.57 11.79 -11.21
C GLU A 174 0.59 12.76 -11.84
N ASN A 175 0.63 12.85 -13.17
CA ASN A 175 -0.32 13.63 -13.97
C ASN A 175 -0.69 12.85 -15.23
N GLU A 176 -1.95 12.50 -15.34
CA GLU A 176 -2.59 11.90 -16.52
C GLU A 176 -3.94 12.60 -16.76
N THR A 177 -3.87 13.89 -17.11
CA THR A 177 -5.06 14.74 -17.19
C THR A 177 -5.64 14.88 -18.60
N LYS A 178 -5.02 14.29 -19.62
CA LYS A 178 -5.57 14.28 -20.97
C LYS A 178 -6.62 13.18 -21.11
N ALA A 179 -7.82 13.56 -21.52
CA ALA A 179 -8.86 12.59 -21.87
C ALA A 179 -8.48 11.84 -23.16
N HIS A 180 -8.60 10.52 -23.12
CA HIS A 180 -8.43 9.63 -24.27
C HIS A 180 -9.75 8.90 -24.53
N ASP A 181 -10.19 8.95 -25.80
CA ASP A 181 -11.33 8.22 -26.34
C ASP A 181 -10.85 7.65 -27.68
N GLY A 182 -10.30 6.45 -27.64
CA GLY A 182 -9.65 5.82 -28.80
C GLY A 182 -10.61 5.06 -29.70
N ASN A 183 -11.83 4.81 -29.24
CA ASN A 183 -12.88 4.10 -29.98
C ASN A 183 -14.04 5.02 -30.40
N ASP A 184 -13.94 6.34 -30.08
CA ASP A 184 -14.93 7.37 -30.42
C ASP A 184 -16.35 7.06 -29.89
N ASP A 185 -16.44 6.40 -28.71
CA ASP A 185 -17.73 6.11 -28.07
C ASP A 185 -18.22 7.24 -27.16
N GLY A 186 -17.45 8.29 -27.02
CA GLY A 186 -17.73 9.47 -26.20
C GLY A 186 -17.37 9.31 -24.74
N PHE A 187 -16.76 8.18 -24.32
CA PHE A 187 -16.30 7.93 -22.96
C PHE A 187 -14.76 7.98 -22.88
N VAL A 188 -14.27 8.32 -21.72
CA VAL A 188 -12.84 8.32 -21.43
C VAL A 188 -12.37 6.88 -21.19
N ASP A 189 -11.43 6.37 -22.00
CA ASP A 189 -10.87 5.01 -21.90
C ASP A 189 -10.06 4.80 -20.63
N ILE A 190 -9.33 5.84 -20.20
CA ILE A 190 -8.41 5.80 -19.04
C ILE A 190 -8.79 6.97 -18.13
N PRO A 191 -9.10 6.72 -16.84
CA PRO A 191 -9.37 7.82 -15.90
C PRO A 191 -8.22 8.81 -15.83
N GLN A 192 -8.57 10.08 -15.84
CA GLN A 192 -7.61 11.17 -15.66
C GLN A 192 -7.24 11.21 -14.16
N VAL A 193 -5.94 11.25 -13.85
CA VAL A 193 -5.43 11.24 -12.48
C VAL A 193 -4.42 12.35 -12.31
N GLU A 194 -4.54 13.08 -11.20
CA GLU A 194 -3.49 13.93 -10.67
C GLU A 194 -3.24 13.56 -9.21
N GLN A 195 -2.01 13.15 -8.89
CA GLN A 195 -1.66 12.68 -7.55
C GLN A 195 -0.39 13.35 -7.04
N TYR A 196 -0.44 13.75 -5.78
CA TYR A 196 0.70 14.19 -4.98
C TYR A 196 0.85 13.25 -3.79
N ASN A 197 2.06 12.76 -3.54
CA ASN A 197 2.32 11.83 -2.47
C ASN A 197 3.71 12.08 -1.85
N VAL A 198 3.76 12.21 -0.55
CA VAL A 198 5.00 12.49 0.18
C VAL A 198 5.09 11.60 1.40
N TRP A 199 6.26 11.03 1.65
CA TRP A 199 6.53 10.21 2.83
C TRP A 199 7.86 10.59 3.47
N ASN A 200 7.81 11.04 4.72
CA ASN A 200 8.99 11.26 5.56
C ASN A 200 9.12 10.13 6.58
N ARG A 201 10.34 9.60 6.70
CA ARG A 201 10.65 8.43 7.55
C ARG A 201 11.86 8.73 8.42
N TRP A 202 11.83 8.18 9.62
CA TRP A 202 12.88 8.25 10.61
C TRP A 202 13.23 6.87 11.12
N ALA A 203 14.50 6.60 11.36
CA ALA A 203 14.98 5.36 11.96
C ALA A 203 16.09 5.63 12.95
N TYR A 204 16.01 4.93 14.08
CA TYR A 204 17.05 4.84 15.09
C TYR A 204 17.45 3.37 15.28
N MET A 205 18.73 3.07 15.15
CA MET A 205 19.29 1.73 15.27
C MET A 205 20.30 1.70 16.41
N GLY A 206 19.81 1.38 17.61
CA GLY A 206 20.64 1.20 18.80
C GLY A 206 20.97 -0.27 19.06
N ASP A 207 21.77 -0.53 20.11
CA ASP A 207 22.21 -1.87 20.45
C ASP A 207 21.09 -2.73 21.05
N HIS A 208 20.20 -2.12 21.83
CA HIS A 208 19.08 -2.76 22.50
C HIS A 208 17.73 -2.17 22.12
N TYR A 209 17.71 -1.05 21.44
CA TYR A 209 16.48 -0.37 21.07
C TYR A 209 16.52 0.02 19.59
N VAL A 210 15.46 -0.32 18.89
CA VAL A 210 15.21 0.03 17.50
C VAL A 210 13.92 0.84 17.42
N PHE A 211 13.96 1.96 16.73
CA PHE A 211 12.81 2.82 16.50
C PHE A 211 12.69 3.16 15.02
N GLN A 212 11.46 3.14 14.53
CA GLN A 212 11.10 3.68 13.23
C GLN A 212 9.81 4.47 13.36
N ALA A 213 9.71 5.57 12.65
CA ALA A 213 8.49 6.33 12.52
C ALA A 213 8.35 6.85 11.09
N GLY A 214 7.13 7.10 10.66
CA GLY A 214 6.86 7.69 9.35
C GLY A 214 5.54 8.44 9.33
N PHE A 215 5.53 9.48 8.49
CA PHE A 215 4.34 10.25 8.15
C PHE A 215 4.21 10.33 6.64
N LYS A 216 3.03 9.99 6.11
CA LYS A 216 2.68 10.03 4.70
C LYS A 216 1.49 10.95 4.49
N ALA A 217 1.53 11.75 3.43
CA ALA A 217 0.41 12.56 2.96
C ALA A 217 0.20 12.32 1.47
N LEU A 218 -1.05 12.12 1.08
CA LEU A 218 -1.48 11.91 -0.29
C LEU A 218 -2.68 12.78 -0.57
N SER A 219 -2.68 13.39 -1.77
CA SER A 219 -3.84 14.05 -2.39
C SER A 219 -3.96 13.54 -3.81
N GLU A 220 -5.15 13.06 -4.19
CA GLU A 220 -5.45 12.57 -5.54
C GLU A 220 -6.78 13.14 -6.01
N SER A 221 -6.80 13.66 -7.24
CA SER A 221 -8.01 13.97 -7.98
C SER A 221 -8.11 13.02 -9.18
N ARG A 222 -9.27 12.40 -9.34
CA ARG A 222 -9.55 11.42 -10.37
C ARG A 222 -10.84 11.78 -11.09
N THR A 223 -10.79 11.88 -12.42
CA THR A 223 -11.96 12.16 -13.23
C THR A 223 -12.13 11.17 -14.37
N SER A 224 -13.38 10.87 -14.74
CA SER A 224 -13.72 9.96 -15.81
C SER A 224 -15.15 10.23 -16.31
N GLY A 225 -15.68 9.33 -17.12
CA GLY A 225 -17.02 9.42 -17.69
C GLY A 225 -17.01 9.89 -19.15
N GLN A 226 -17.99 10.68 -19.57
CA GLN A 226 -18.08 11.13 -20.94
C GLN A 226 -17.10 12.27 -21.24
N ALA A 227 -16.35 12.14 -22.33
CA ALA A 227 -15.46 13.17 -22.86
C ALA A 227 -16.25 14.20 -23.68
N HIS A 228 -17.17 13.73 -24.54
CA HIS A 228 -18.01 14.55 -25.42
C HIS A 228 -19.35 13.87 -25.68
N HIS A 229 -20.31 14.58 -26.27
CA HIS A 229 -21.57 14.00 -26.68
C HIS A 229 -21.40 13.18 -27.97
N THR A 230 -22.04 12.02 -28.01
CA THR A 230 -22.30 11.33 -29.27
C THR A 230 -23.51 11.92 -29.96
N ASP A 231 -23.68 11.69 -31.27
CA ASP A 231 -24.68 12.34 -32.14
C ASP A 231 -26.14 12.26 -31.66
N MET A 232 -26.46 11.32 -30.77
CA MET A 232 -27.81 11.08 -30.23
C MET A 232 -28.03 11.57 -28.80
N GLN A 233 -27.05 12.15 -28.17
CA GLN A 233 -27.13 12.51 -26.75
C GLN A 233 -27.39 13.99 -26.56
N THR A 234 -28.38 14.31 -25.75
CA THR A 234 -28.73 15.68 -25.32
C THR A 234 -28.77 15.71 -23.79
N GLY A 235 -28.27 16.79 -23.19
CA GLY A 235 -28.26 16.97 -21.74
C GLY A 235 -26.86 17.07 -21.16
N ASP A 236 -26.73 16.99 -19.85
CA ASP A 236 -25.44 17.07 -19.19
C ASP A 236 -24.62 15.79 -19.41
N LEU A 237 -23.32 15.93 -19.66
CA LEU A 237 -22.39 14.81 -19.75
C LEU A 237 -22.35 14.03 -18.42
N TYR A 238 -22.35 12.70 -18.50
CA TYR A 238 -22.09 11.86 -17.34
C TYR A 238 -20.63 12.00 -16.92
N LYS A 239 -20.37 12.57 -15.76
CA LYS A 239 -19.04 12.77 -15.21
C LYS A 239 -18.87 11.96 -13.92
N VAL A 240 -17.68 11.42 -13.73
CA VAL A 240 -17.22 10.85 -12.48
C VAL A 240 -16.09 11.71 -11.96
N GLY A 241 -16.18 12.12 -10.70
CA GLY A 241 -15.14 12.86 -10.00
C GLY A 241 -14.91 12.23 -8.64
N ILE A 242 -13.65 12.00 -8.27
CA ILE A 242 -13.26 11.43 -6.98
C ILE A 242 -12.05 12.19 -6.50
N ASP A 243 -12.22 12.92 -5.41
CA ASP A 243 -11.15 13.62 -4.73
C ASP A 243 -10.82 12.88 -3.43
N THR A 244 -9.55 12.62 -3.21
CA THR A 244 -9.07 11.84 -2.07
C THR A 244 -7.95 12.58 -1.36
N GLU A 245 -8.06 12.68 -0.05
CA GLU A 245 -6.97 13.07 0.85
C GLU A 245 -6.71 11.93 1.84
N ARG A 246 -5.43 11.59 2.03
CA ARG A 246 -5.04 10.54 2.97
C ARG A 246 -3.79 10.92 3.72
N TYR A 247 -3.86 10.77 5.06
CA TYR A 247 -2.75 10.97 5.96
C TYR A 247 -2.50 9.68 6.73
N GLU A 248 -1.25 9.26 6.81
CA GLU A 248 -0.84 8.05 7.52
C GLU A 248 0.32 8.36 8.46
N PHE A 249 0.26 7.76 9.63
CA PHE A 249 1.32 7.84 10.63
C PHE A 249 1.59 6.46 11.21
N PHE A 250 2.85 6.11 11.44
CA PHE A 250 3.19 4.90 12.16
C PHE A 250 4.42 5.10 13.05
N THR A 251 4.50 4.27 14.09
CA THR A 251 5.73 4.03 14.84
C THR A 251 5.93 2.53 15.06
N LYS A 252 7.19 2.10 15.00
CA LYS A 252 7.64 0.76 15.38
C LYS A 252 8.74 0.90 16.41
N ASN A 253 8.56 0.28 17.54
CA ASN A 253 9.49 0.30 18.66
C ASN A 253 9.83 -1.14 19.00
N ALA A 254 11.11 -1.48 19.09
CA ALA A 254 11.53 -2.80 19.52
C ALA A 254 12.62 -2.69 20.57
N TYR A 255 12.44 -3.38 21.69
CA TYR A 255 13.45 -3.52 22.71
C TYR A 255 14.01 -4.96 22.70
N ILE A 256 15.33 -5.07 22.53
CA ILE A 256 16.06 -6.35 22.41
C ILE A 256 16.67 -6.68 23.76
N PHE A 257 16.10 -7.66 24.45
CA PHE A 257 16.59 -8.15 25.74
C PHE A 257 17.82 -9.05 25.57
N ASN A 258 17.79 -9.93 24.57
CA ASN A 258 18.85 -10.87 24.29
C ASN A 258 19.02 -11.08 22.78
N LYS A 259 20.17 -10.70 22.25
CA LYS A 259 20.49 -10.83 20.82
C LYS A 259 20.73 -12.28 20.38
N GLU A 260 21.30 -13.11 21.25
CA GLU A 260 21.61 -14.50 20.92
C GLU A 260 20.34 -15.35 20.79
N LYS A 261 19.32 -15.04 21.61
CA LYS A 261 18.03 -15.73 21.63
C LYS A 261 16.94 -14.96 20.88
N ASN A 262 17.30 -13.91 20.16
CA ASN A 262 16.33 -13.01 19.50
C ASN A 262 15.16 -12.60 20.41
N THR A 263 15.43 -12.51 21.75
CA THR A 263 14.39 -12.13 22.71
C THR A 263 14.12 -10.65 22.63
N ASN A 264 12.93 -10.30 22.19
CA ASN A 264 12.53 -8.92 21.98
C ASN A 264 11.06 -8.67 22.30
N LEU A 265 10.72 -7.41 22.54
CA LEU A 265 9.37 -6.89 22.66
C LEU A 265 9.21 -5.77 21.64
N ALA A 266 8.26 -5.92 20.73
CA ALA A 266 7.97 -4.93 19.70
C ALA A 266 6.59 -4.34 19.88
N LEU A 267 6.49 -3.00 19.76
CA LEU A 267 5.24 -2.26 19.74
C LEU A 267 5.11 -1.52 18.41
N ILE A 268 4.05 -1.80 17.69
CA ILE A 268 3.64 -1.10 16.47
C ILE A 268 2.40 -0.29 16.77
N LEU A 269 2.41 0.98 16.39
CA LEU A 269 1.24 1.85 16.42
C LEU A 269 1.10 2.49 15.05
N SER A 270 -0.11 2.52 14.50
CA SER A 270 -0.39 3.28 13.29
C SER A 270 -1.77 3.93 13.36
N ALA A 271 -1.90 5.03 12.63
CA ALA A 271 -3.16 5.72 12.42
C ALA A 271 -3.23 6.21 10.98
N SER A 272 -4.42 6.16 10.39
CA SER A 272 -4.67 6.77 9.08
C SER A 272 -6.02 7.48 9.07
N TRP A 273 -6.06 8.59 8.33
CA TRP A 273 -7.27 9.34 7.99
C TRP A 273 -7.39 9.34 6.49
N HIS A 274 -8.55 8.99 5.99
CA HIS A 274 -8.87 8.91 4.58
C HIS A 274 -10.19 9.62 4.35
N ASN A 275 -10.13 10.73 3.64
CA ASN A 275 -11.29 11.47 3.18
C ASN A 275 -11.44 11.21 1.69
N GLN A 276 -12.64 10.92 1.24
CA GLN A 276 -12.97 10.76 -0.17
C GLN A 276 -14.31 11.41 -0.47
N ASP A 277 -14.29 12.37 -1.39
CA ASP A 277 -15.47 12.99 -1.98
C ASP A 277 -15.66 12.45 -3.40
N ALA A 278 -16.75 11.72 -3.63
CA ALA A 278 -17.00 11.07 -4.90
C ALA A 278 -18.37 11.43 -5.50
N MET A 279 -18.37 11.73 -6.79
CA MET A 279 -19.54 12.00 -7.59
C MET A 279 -19.58 11.08 -8.81
N TYR A 280 -20.70 10.41 -9.02
CA TYR A 280 -20.99 9.53 -10.15
C TYR A 280 -22.22 10.03 -10.89
N GLY A 281 -22.03 10.96 -11.84
CA GLY A 281 -23.11 11.74 -12.43
C GLY A 281 -23.75 12.63 -11.37
N ARG A 282 -25.01 12.31 -10.98
CA ARG A 282 -25.74 13.02 -9.91
C ARG A 282 -25.77 12.28 -8.57
N LYS A 283 -25.13 11.12 -8.51
CA LYS A 283 -25.00 10.32 -7.27
C LYS A 283 -23.78 10.77 -6.52
N LEU A 284 -23.89 10.89 -5.20
CA LEU A 284 -22.80 11.29 -4.30
C LEU A 284 -22.48 10.19 -3.32
N TYR A 285 -21.20 10.02 -3.04
CA TYR A 285 -20.71 9.17 -1.98
C TYR A 285 -19.44 9.78 -1.37
N ASN A 286 -19.60 10.39 -0.21
CA ASN A 286 -18.50 10.97 0.54
C ASN A 286 -18.25 10.14 1.77
N VAL A 287 -17.00 9.88 2.10
CA VAL A 287 -16.62 9.07 3.24
C VAL A 287 -15.37 9.60 3.93
N ASP A 288 -15.49 9.74 5.24
CA ASP A 288 -14.36 9.94 6.16
C ASP A 288 -14.10 8.63 6.89
N GLN A 289 -12.91 8.06 6.72
CA GLN A 289 -12.48 6.88 7.45
C GLN A 289 -11.30 7.21 8.36
N THR A 290 -11.42 6.86 9.63
CA THR A 290 -10.30 6.83 10.58
C THR A 290 -9.98 5.39 10.93
N ASN A 291 -8.72 4.99 10.76
CA ASN A 291 -8.22 3.70 11.21
C ASN A 291 -7.12 3.90 12.26
N VAL A 292 -7.14 3.09 13.31
CA VAL A 292 -6.08 3.01 14.32
C VAL A 292 -5.71 1.54 14.53
N TYR A 293 -4.43 1.23 14.44
CA TYR A 293 -3.91 -0.11 14.68
C TYR A 293 -2.81 -0.08 15.73
N ALA A 294 -2.87 -1.03 16.64
CA ALA A 294 -1.83 -1.26 17.65
C ALA A 294 -1.49 -2.75 17.70
N SER A 295 -0.22 -3.10 17.82
CA SER A 295 0.24 -4.47 18.00
C SER A 295 1.43 -4.52 18.94
N LEU A 296 1.33 -5.33 19.99
CA LEU A 296 2.41 -5.64 20.93
C LEU A 296 2.80 -7.09 20.75
N MET A 297 4.07 -7.35 20.44
CA MET A 297 4.58 -8.67 20.13
C MET A 297 5.80 -8.98 20.98
N PHE A 298 5.81 -10.14 21.61
CA PHE A 298 6.96 -10.72 22.27
C PHE A 298 7.46 -11.91 21.47
N GLU A 299 8.76 -11.98 21.23
CA GLU A 299 9.40 -13.09 20.52
C GLU A 299 10.64 -13.56 21.25
N THR A 300 10.91 -14.87 21.24
CA THR A 300 12.13 -15.46 21.74
C THR A 300 12.44 -16.78 21.03
N GLU A 301 13.72 -17.05 20.81
CA GLU A 301 14.23 -18.32 20.31
C GLU A 301 14.84 -19.14 21.46
N PHE A 302 14.34 -20.34 21.70
CA PHE A 302 14.93 -21.27 22.67
C PHE A 302 16.15 -21.97 22.07
N ASN A 303 16.06 -22.28 20.77
CA ASN A 303 17.14 -22.86 19.96
C ASN A 303 16.80 -22.65 18.47
N LYS A 304 17.68 -23.07 17.55
CA LYS A 304 17.52 -22.89 16.08
C LYS A 304 16.24 -23.51 15.48
N GLN A 305 15.57 -24.40 16.20
CA GLN A 305 14.39 -25.14 15.73
C GLN A 305 13.11 -24.74 16.48
N ASN A 306 13.23 -24.13 17.64
CA ASN A 306 12.12 -23.83 18.53
C ASN A 306 12.10 -22.33 18.86
N SER A 307 11.04 -21.66 18.47
CA SER A 307 10.78 -20.26 18.78
C SER A 307 9.38 -20.09 19.38
N PHE A 308 9.21 -19.08 20.18
CA PHE A 308 7.93 -18.71 20.76
C PHE A 308 7.63 -17.26 20.43
N SER A 309 6.39 -17.02 20.03
CA SER A 309 5.88 -15.67 19.80
C SER A 309 4.48 -15.55 20.41
N ALA A 310 4.23 -14.45 21.10
CA ALA A 310 2.90 -14.11 21.60
C ALA A 310 2.65 -12.62 21.44
N GLY A 311 1.40 -12.22 21.23
CA GLY A 311 1.09 -10.83 21.05
C GLY A 311 -0.36 -10.48 21.27
N LEU A 312 -0.58 -9.18 21.38
CA LEU A 312 -1.88 -8.53 21.44
C LEU A 312 -2.01 -7.56 20.28
N SER A 313 -3.17 -7.49 19.69
CA SER A 313 -3.46 -6.51 18.63
C SER A 313 -4.79 -5.83 18.87
N PHE A 314 -4.92 -4.64 18.33
CA PHE A 314 -6.17 -3.88 18.35
C PHE A 314 -6.28 -3.14 17.02
N ASN A 315 -7.41 -3.31 16.34
CA ASN A 315 -7.75 -2.56 15.15
C ASN A 315 -9.07 -1.84 15.37
N TYR A 316 -9.08 -0.54 15.04
CA TYR A 316 -10.27 0.28 15.13
C TYR A 316 -10.49 1.00 13.82
N ASP A 317 -11.69 0.89 13.27
CA ASP A 317 -12.17 1.64 12.12
C ASP A 317 -13.42 2.42 12.47
N ALA A 318 -13.48 3.67 12.03
CA ALA A 318 -14.67 4.51 12.09
C ALA A 318 -14.93 5.10 10.71
N TYR A 319 -16.19 5.08 10.28
CA TYR A 319 -16.65 5.61 9.01
C TYR A 319 -17.76 6.62 9.27
N ASP A 320 -17.62 7.82 8.71
CA ASP A 320 -18.71 8.79 8.56
C ASP A 320 -19.01 8.91 7.08
N GLN A 321 -20.23 8.55 6.66
CA GLN A 321 -20.60 8.43 5.27
C GLN A 321 -21.79 9.31 4.95
N HIS A 322 -21.68 10.08 3.89
CA HIS A 322 -22.75 10.91 3.36
C HIS A 322 -23.02 10.52 1.92
N TYR A 323 -24.20 10.05 1.60
CA TYR A 323 -24.47 9.59 0.25
C TYR A 323 -25.89 9.92 -0.23
N ARG A 324 -26.02 10.00 -1.55
CA ARG A 324 -27.26 10.08 -2.29
C ARG A 324 -27.13 9.20 -3.53
N LEU A 325 -27.83 8.07 -3.53
CA LEU A 325 -27.73 7.06 -4.58
C LEU A 325 -28.73 7.24 -5.72
N GLU A 326 -29.63 8.22 -5.61
CA GLU A 326 -30.59 8.57 -6.65
C GLU A 326 -30.13 9.79 -7.45
N ASN A 327 -30.55 9.88 -8.72
CA ASN A 327 -30.19 10.98 -9.62
C ASN A 327 -31.02 12.27 -9.35
N GLN A 328 -31.54 12.45 -8.14
CA GLN A 328 -32.34 13.60 -7.73
C GLN A 328 -31.51 14.48 -6.81
N THR A 329 -31.00 15.58 -7.36
CA THR A 329 -30.12 16.52 -6.62
C THR A 329 -30.83 17.24 -5.46
N GLU A 330 -32.15 17.30 -5.50
CA GLU A 330 -33.00 17.92 -4.46
C GLU A 330 -33.11 17.07 -3.19
N LEU A 331 -32.84 15.74 -3.28
CA LEU A 331 -32.92 14.86 -2.13
C LEU A 331 -31.77 15.14 -1.12
N PRO A 332 -32.07 15.15 0.17
CA PRO A 332 -31.03 15.30 1.18
C PRO A 332 -30.06 14.11 1.15
N LEU A 333 -28.81 14.36 1.55
CA LEU A 333 -27.83 13.30 1.76
C LEU A 333 -28.26 12.40 2.92
N ILE A 334 -28.14 11.08 2.73
CA ILE A 334 -28.27 10.08 3.78
C ILE A 334 -26.94 10.06 4.53
N LYS A 335 -27.02 10.05 5.87
CA LYS A 335 -25.87 9.93 6.74
C LYS A 335 -25.82 8.55 7.35
N ALA A 336 -24.65 7.90 7.27
CA ALA A 336 -24.42 6.62 7.90
C ALA A 336 -23.10 6.65 8.66
N PHE A 337 -23.10 6.15 9.86
CA PHE A 337 -21.93 6.08 10.71
C PHE A 337 -21.71 4.64 11.17
N ALA A 338 -20.49 4.13 10.97
CA ALA A 338 -20.12 2.78 11.39
C ALA A 338 -18.81 2.80 12.19
N LYS A 339 -18.73 1.93 13.18
CA LYS A 339 -17.52 1.73 13.99
C LYS A 339 -17.27 0.23 14.13
N GLU A 340 -16.02 -0.14 14.02
CA GLU A 340 -15.55 -1.49 14.27
C GLU A 340 -14.36 -1.45 15.24
N ALA A 341 -14.35 -2.32 16.24
CA ALA A 341 -13.24 -2.47 17.17
C ALA A 341 -12.92 -3.95 17.34
N VAL A 342 -11.74 -4.37 16.90
CA VAL A 342 -11.33 -5.78 16.88
C VAL A 342 -10.07 -5.95 17.74
N PRO A 343 -10.23 -6.40 19.02
CA PRO A 343 -9.11 -6.86 19.81
C PRO A 343 -8.68 -8.25 19.35
N GLY A 344 -7.36 -8.51 19.36
CA GLY A 344 -6.79 -9.81 19.02
C GLY A 344 -5.71 -10.22 20.01
N ALA A 345 -5.55 -11.54 20.21
CA ALA A 345 -4.46 -12.12 20.94
C ALA A 345 -4.00 -13.39 20.23
N TYR A 346 -2.70 -13.65 20.23
CA TYR A 346 -2.15 -14.87 19.67
C TYR A 346 -1.00 -15.42 20.49
N ALA A 347 -0.76 -16.72 20.35
CA ALA A 347 0.45 -17.38 20.80
C ALA A 347 0.82 -18.45 19.76
N GLN A 348 2.10 -18.54 19.45
CA GLN A 348 2.65 -19.46 18.45
C GLN A 348 3.96 -20.04 18.97
N TYR A 349 4.08 -21.35 18.85
CA TYR A 349 5.32 -22.10 19.17
C TYR A 349 5.86 -22.78 17.92
#